data_ffe6e5fae7a4ba77376b2be2df42d952
#
_entry.id   ffe6e5fae7a4ba77376b2be2df42d952
#
_cell.length_a   1.000
_cell.length_b   1.000
_cell.length_c   1.000
_cell.angle_alpha   90.00
_cell.angle_beta   90.00
_cell.angle_gamma   90.00
#
_symmetry.space_group_name_H-M   'P 1'
#
loop_
_entity.id
_entity.type
_entity.pdbx_description
1 polymer ?
#
loop_
_entity_poly.entity_id
_entity_poly.type
_entity_poly.pdbx_seq_one_letter_code
_entity_poly.pdbx_strand_id
1 'polypeptide(L)'
;MKRFVARLDPRAHTFESTPRAARAGGDDVLWRGYLTNRTSIEAEARRRGERLDSGSTEAELFAAAARYWKHELVRYVEGQYAVAIRAGDTLVLAHDELGIFPLFYAEIAGGIVFGSHLEDLVAETGIGTLDERFIADFLLEQRHFGSHTPYTHIRQLRAGEAASYQAGQLAMHRVWTLAHIKPLAVNDPRDYEGGLRAAIATAVQSAIPPGGVTWCELSGGLDSSTVFAEAARCEDRHVAAFSMLYPGSEAADEQRWIRPVLERYPAPWHTMDASASKPFTVLPERFCPQPRIGLVTEGWRRDYDAMLEAHGVDVVVTGQGGDALFIGDSPRPFVLADLARRGDARGVWKGLRAWSAASRQKRSPIYFFREYVIRALERHARGRFINYEPEDFSWINRGFVASSGALERTTRSYVPRVASVADSVFFELILRCAEVTCNHNAERDGGAEFRHPLLDRALVAFVVSVPWSEKLHPECDRLLQRRAYETILPRDTVLRRSKARPDGMFYSGLLSSPKTYRLLADDPQIVARGYVDGDAWRKAVHLASLGKSDGIRWFLATAALEIWLSRLAAYAPSPIALEPA
;
A
#
# COMPACT_ATOMS: atom_id res chain seq x y z
N MET A 1 8.32 13.77 -12.22
CA MET A 1 7.47 13.24 -13.32
C MET A 1 6.34 12.45 -12.68
N LYS A 2 5.08 12.69 -13.03
CA LYS A 2 3.92 12.08 -12.34
C LYS A 2 3.45 10.75 -12.94
N ARG A 3 3.64 10.53 -14.23
CA ARG A 3 3.24 9.32 -14.98
C ARG A 3 4.21 9.10 -16.13
N PHE A 4 4.55 7.86 -16.45
CA PHE A 4 5.34 7.54 -17.64
C PHE A 4 5.02 6.15 -18.20
N VAL A 5 5.18 6.02 -19.51
CA VAL A 5 5.19 4.76 -20.23
C VAL A 5 6.28 4.81 -21.31
N ALA A 6 6.90 3.68 -21.60
CA ALA A 6 7.95 3.60 -22.60
C ALA A 6 8.02 2.22 -23.24
N ARG A 7 8.60 2.20 -24.46
CA ARG A 7 8.86 1.01 -25.26
C ARG A 7 10.34 0.96 -25.64
N LEU A 8 10.96 -0.17 -25.46
CA LEU A 8 12.30 -0.46 -25.94
C LEU A 8 12.22 -1.61 -26.96
N ASP A 9 12.67 -1.34 -28.19
CA ASP A 9 12.92 -2.36 -29.22
C ASP A 9 14.44 -2.45 -29.48
N PRO A 10 15.12 -3.47 -28.92
CA PRO A 10 16.56 -3.62 -29.08
C PRO A 10 16.97 -4.00 -30.52
N ARG A 11 16.06 -4.54 -31.36
CA ARG A 11 16.35 -4.89 -32.75
C ARG A 11 16.33 -3.66 -33.65
N ALA A 12 15.35 -2.76 -33.40
CA ALA A 12 15.25 -1.48 -34.10
C ALA A 12 16.15 -0.40 -33.49
N HIS A 13 16.79 -0.67 -32.35
CA HIS A 13 17.54 0.32 -31.53
C HIS A 13 16.72 1.54 -31.16
N THR A 14 15.38 1.37 -31.00
CA THR A 14 14.49 2.46 -30.62
C THR A 14 14.13 2.43 -29.14
N PHE A 15 14.07 3.62 -28.55
CA PHE A 15 13.52 3.85 -27.22
C PHE A 15 12.56 5.04 -27.33
N GLU A 16 11.29 4.77 -27.06
CA GLU A 16 10.20 5.74 -27.17
C GLU A 16 9.51 5.86 -25.84
N SER A 17 9.12 7.06 -25.44
CA SER A 17 8.47 7.28 -24.13
C SER A 17 7.50 8.45 -24.14
N THR A 18 6.53 8.39 -23.22
CA THR A 18 5.66 9.52 -22.89
C THR A 18 5.58 9.65 -21.35
N PRO A 19 5.92 10.81 -20.77
CA PRO A 19 6.61 11.93 -21.43
C PRO A 19 8.03 11.55 -21.89
N ARG A 20 8.63 12.36 -22.73
CA ARG A 20 10.02 12.14 -23.17
C ARG A 20 10.97 11.93 -22.00
N ALA A 21 11.84 10.94 -22.09
CA ALA A 21 12.82 10.66 -21.04
C ALA A 21 13.78 11.82 -20.81
N ALA A 22 14.16 12.04 -19.57
CA ALA A 22 15.20 13.01 -19.25
C ALA A 22 16.57 12.43 -19.62
N ARG A 23 17.40 13.20 -20.29
CA ARG A 23 18.80 12.84 -20.62
C ARG A 23 19.72 13.24 -19.48
N ALA A 24 20.46 12.29 -18.93
CA ALA A 24 21.40 12.53 -17.84
C ALA A 24 22.69 11.72 -18.03
N GLY A 25 23.79 12.42 -18.32
CA GLY A 25 25.10 11.77 -18.53
C GLY A 25 25.14 10.77 -19.71
N GLY A 26 24.26 10.95 -20.71
CA GLY A 26 24.13 10.05 -21.84
C GLY A 26 23.07 8.94 -21.66
N ASP A 27 22.51 8.80 -20.47
CA ASP A 27 21.46 7.83 -20.14
C ASP A 27 20.07 8.45 -20.26
N ASP A 28 19.05 7.64 -20.58
CA ASP A 28 17.65 8.05 -20.58
C ASP A 28 16.99 7.61 -19.28
N VAL A 29 16.34 8.54 -18.57
CA VAL A 29 15.76 8.31 -17.24
C VAL A 29 14.29 8.72 -17.21
N LEU A 30 13.44 7.79 -16.78
CA LEU A 30 12.04 8.01 -16.47
C LEU A 30 11.82 7.66 -14.99
N TRP A 31 11.16 8.52 -14.23
CA TRP A 31 10.92 8.24 -12.82
C TRP A 31 9.62 8.87 -12.33
N ARG A 32 9.13 8.34 -11.21
CA ARG A 32 8.03 8.88 -10.40
C ARG A 32 8.43 8.82 -8.93
N GLY A 33 7.98 9.79 -8.12
CA GLY A 33 8.26 9.82 -6.69
C GLY A 33 9.42 10.74 -6.33
N TYR A 34 10.04 10.53 -5.18
CA TYR A 34 11.06 11.40 -4.58
C TYR A 34 12.15 10.61 -3.86
N LEU A 35 13.31 11.26 -3.70
CA LEU A 35 14.48 10.72 -3.00
C LEU A 35 14.62 11.35 -1.61
N THR A 36 15.04 10.55 -0.61
CA THR A 36 15.28 11.01 0.77
C THR A 36 16.77 11.11 1.10
N ASN A 37 17.66 10.45 0.35
CA ASN A 37 19.09 10.41 0.62
C ASN A 37 19.98 11.04 -0.48
N ARG A 38 19.52 12.12 -1.12
CA ARG A 38 20.26 12.85 -2.18
C ARG A 38 21.71 13.10 -1.83
N THR A 39 21.98 13.63 -0.61
CA THR A 39 23.33 13.95 -0.13
C THR A 39 24.26 12.73 -0.08
N SER A 40 23.74 11.54 0.18
CA SER A 40 24.52 10.30 0.15
C SER A 40 24.96 9.93 -1.26
N ILE A 41 24.05 10.09 -2.25
CA ILE A 41 24.34 9.84 -3.67
C ILE A 41 25.36 10.87 -4.18
N GLU A 42 25.20 12.14 -3.84
CA GLU A 42 26.13 13.22 -4.19
C GLU A 42 27.54 12.99 -3.56
N ALA A 43 27.60 12.51 -2.31
CA ALA A 43 28.85 12.18 -1.66
C ALA A 43 29.56 11.00 -2.34
N GLU A 44 28.82 9.98 -2.78
CA GLU A 44 29.36 8.86 -3.55
C GLU A 44 29.86 9.29 -4.92
N ALA A 45 29.11 10.16 -5.61
CA ALA A 45 29.53 10.73 -6.89
C ALA A 45 30.87 11.47 -6.75
N ARG A 46 31.01 12.32 -5.73
CA ARG A 46 32.27 13.03 -5.42
C ARG A 46 33.43 12.06 -5.17
N ARG A 47 33.21 10.96 -4.44
CA ARG A 47 34.23 9.91 -4.22
C ARG A 47 34.69 9.26 -5.52
N ARG A 48 33.81 9.20 -6.51
CA ARG A 48 34.10 8.62 -7.85
C ARG A 48 34.58 9.65 -8.86
N GLY A 49 34.75 10.91 -8.46
CA GLY A 49 35.22 11.98 -9.33
C GLY A 49 34.14 12.60 -10.23
N GLU A 50 32.87 12.28 -10.00
CA GLU A 50 31.74 12.93 -10.68
C GLU A 50 31.26 14.16 -9.93
N ARG A 51 30.79 15.18 -10.67
CA ARG A 51 30.26 16.42 -10.09
C ARG A 51 28.75 16.36 -10.03
N LEU A 52 28.22 15.90 -8.91
CA LEU A 52 26.83 16.08 -8.52
C LEU A 52 26.79 16.99 -7.28
N ASP A 53 25.84 17.93 -7.27
CA ASP A 53 25.65 18.90 -6.20
C ASP A 53 24.17 19.08 -5.86
N SER A 54 23.87 20.03 -4.98
CA SER A 54 22.49 20.31 -4.55
C SER A 54 21.56 20.80 -5.67
N GLY A 55 22.10 21.23 -6.79
CA GLY A 55 21.36 21.64 -7.99
C GLY A 55 21.08 20.48 -8.96
N SER A 56 21.70 19.30 -8.74
CA SER A 56 21.49 18.15 -9.61
C SER A 56 20.04 17.66 -9.56
N THR A 57 19.52 17.28 -10.72
CA THR A 57 18.15 16.76 -10.86
C THR A 57 18.04 15.32 -10.37
N GLU A 58 16.82 14.84 -10.05
CA GLU A 58 16.56 13.43 -9.76
C GLU A 58 17.04 12.51 -10.89
N ALA A 59 16.88 12.93 -12.15
CA ALA A 59 17.34 12.15 -13.30
C ALA A 59 18.87 11.93 -13.26
N GLU A 60 19.64 12.96 -12.94
CA GLU A 60 21.10 12.87 -12.82
C GLU A 60 21.52 11.97 -11.65
N LEU A 61 20.81 12.04 -10.52
CA LEU A 61 21.06 11.17 -9.38
C LEU A 61 20.75 9.71 -9.70
N PHE A 62 19.62 9.42 -10.35
CA PHE A 62 19.26 8.06 -10.77
C PHE A 62 20.22 7.50 -11.83
N ALA A 63 20.61 8.31 -12.84
CA ALA A 63 21.59 7.91 -13.83
C ALA A 63 22.94 7.55 -13.20
N ALA A 64 23.43 8.37 -12.28
CA ALA A 64 24.65 8.11 -11.53
C ALA A 64 24.53 6.82 -10.69
N ALA A 65 23.42 6.67 -9.95
CA ALA A 65 23.16 5.48 -9.16
C ALA A 65 23.15 4.19 -10.01
N ALA A 66 22.55 4.24 -11.20
CA ALA A 66 22.55 3.09 -12.12
C ALA A 66 23.95 2.76 -12.65
N ARG A 67 24.78 3.77 -12.96
CA ARG A 67 26.19 3.56 -13.34
C ARG A 67 27.02 2.93 -12.21
N TYR A 68 26.76 3.34 -10.96
CA TYR A 68 27.51 2.86 -9.81
C TYR A 68 27.09 1.46 -9.37
N TRP A 69 25.78 1.20 -9.32
CA TRP A 69 25.22 0.02 -8.67
C TRP A 69 24.36 -0.86 -9.58
N LYS A 70 24.11 -0.45 -10.84
CA LYS A 70 23.24 -1.19 -11.78
C LYS A 70 21.86 -1.48 -11.12
N HIS A 71 21.39 -2.72 -11.22
CA HIS A 71 20.14 -3.16 -10.60
C HIS A 71 20.17 -3.16 -9.05
N GLU A 72 21.37 -3.15 -8.44
CA GLU A 72 21.50 -3.05 -6.97
C GLU A 72 21.27 -1.62 -6.43
N LEU A 73 21.00 -0.63 -7.29
CA LEU A 73 20.73 0.75 -6.88
C LEU A 73 19.65 0.84 -5.77
N VAL A 74 18.68 -0.08 -5.73
CA VAL A 74 17.65 -0.18 -4.69
C VAL A 74 18.22 -0.28 -3.27
N ARG A 75 19.44 -0.80 -3.11
CA ARG A 75 20.12 -0.88 -1.79
C ARG A 75 20.66 0.45 -1.31
N TYR A 76 20.94 1.38 -2.21
CA TYR A 76 21.70 2.60 -1.96
C TYR A 76 20.90 3.87 -2.17
N VAL A 77 19.84 3.79 -2.95
CA VAL A 77 18.93 4.90 -3.21
C VAL A 77 17.72 4.78 -2.30
N GLU A 78 17.47 5.79 -1.47
CA GLU A 78 16.37 5.81 -0.51
C GLU A 78 15.33 6.84 -0.92
N GLY A 79 14.07 6.54 -0.65
CA GLY A 79 12.92 7.35 -0.98
C GLY A 79 11.71 6.49 -1.33
N GLN A 80 10.73 7.11 -1.95
CA GLN A 80 9.57 6.40 -2.52
C GLN A 80 9.57 6.71 -4.03
N TYR A 81 9.89 5.73 -4.85
CA TYR A 81 10.07 5.95 -6.28
C TYR A 81 9.81 4.70 -7.13
N ALA A 82 9.50 4.95 -8.41
CA ALA A 82 9.64 4.00 -9.50
C ALA A 82 10.53 4.62 -10.57
N VAL A 83 11.48 3.88 -11.12
CA VAL A 83 12.46 4.39 -12.09
C VAL A 83 12.75 3.38 -13.19
N ALA A 84 12.90 3.88 -14.40
CA ALA A 84 13.42 3.15 -15.55
C ALA A 84 14.62 3.91 -16.13
N ILE A 85 15.75 3.24 -16.29
CA ILE A 85 17.01 3.84 -16.74
C ILE A 85 17.55 3.02 -17.90
N ARG A 86 17.71 3.66 -19.07
CA ARG A 86 18.40 3.06 -20.21
C ARG A 86 19.82 3.61 -20.28
N ALA A 87 20.78 2.74 -20.07
CA ALA A 87 22.21 3.03 -20.19
C ALA A 87 22.80 2.15 -21.32
N GLY A 88 23.04 2.75 -22.48
CA GLY A 88 23.42 2.01 -23.67
C GLY A 88 22.35 0.97 -24.06
N ASP A 89 22.75 -0.30 -24.16
CA ASP A 89 21.87 -1.43 -24.53
C ASP A 89 21.18 -2.09 -23.32
N THR A 90 21.37 -1.56 -22.11
CA THR A 90 20.79 -2.11 -20.89
C THR A 90 19.69 -1.19 -20.36
N LEU A 91 18.51 -1.78 -20.10
CA LEU A 91 17.43 -1.14 -19.35
C LEU A 91 17.41 -1.70 -17.93
N VAL A 92 17.38 -0.83 -16.94
CA VAL A 92 17.15 -1.17 -15.54
C VAL A 92 15.78 -0.65 -15.13
N LEU A 93 14.93 -1.54 -14.61
CA LEU A 93 13.65 -1.22 -14.01
C LEU A 93 13.77 -1.45 -12.51
N ALA A 94 13.47 -0.44 -11.71
CA ALA A 94 13.55 -0.52 -10.26
C ALA A 94 12.49 0.38 -9.59
N HIS A 95 12.14 0.02 -8.38
CA HIS A 95 11.39 0.90 -7.48
C HIS A 95 11.99 0.82 -6.07
N ASP A 96 11.50 1.65 -5.16
CA ASP A 96 11.96 1.62 -3.77
C ASP A 96 11.75 0.25 -3.12
N GLU A 97 12.39 0.00 -2.00
CA GLU A 97 12.46 -1.30 -1.33
C GLU A 97 11.09 -1.87 -0.94
N LEU A 98 10.14 -1.00 -0.66
CA LEU A 98 8.76 -1.37 -0.33
C LEU A 98 7.84 -1.37 -1.54
N GLY A 99 8.29 -0.81 -2.69
CA GLY A 99 7.51 -0.74 -3.91
C GLY A 99 6.30 0.18 -3.81
N ILE A 100 6.46 1.33 -3.17
CA ILE A 100 5.35 2.27 -2.92
C ILE A 100 4.78 2.86 -4.21
N PHE A 101 5.64 3.11 -5.21
CA PHE A 101 5.20 3.47 -6.55
C PHE A 101 5.26 2.26 -7.48
N PRO A 102 4.16 1.96 -8.21
CA PRO A 102 4.11 0.80 -9.08
C PRO A 102 5.00 0.96 -10.31
N LEU A 103 5.50 -0.18 -10.79
CA LEU A 103 6.19 -0.31 -12.06
C LEU A 103 5.71 -1.59 -12.76
N PHE A 104 5.08 -1.42 -13.91
CA PHE A 104 4.54 -2.50 -14.72
C PHE A 104 5.43 -2.74 -15.94
N TYR A 105 5.42 -3.97 -16.46
CA TYR A 105 6.12 -4.33 -17.68
C TYR A 105 5.41 -5.45 -18.43
N ALA A 106 5.63 -5.50 -19.74
CA ALA A 106 5.18 -6.58 -20.61
C ALA A 106 6.24 -6.84 -21.68
N GLU A 107 6.62 -8.09 -21.85
CA GLU A 107 7.42 -8.52 -22.99
C GLU A 107 6.52 -8.61 -24.23
N ILE A 108 6.94 -8.00 -25.32
CA ILE A 108 6.21 -7.95 -26.59
C ILE A 108 7.07 -8.48 -27.73
N ALA A 109 6.44 -8.73 -28.88
CA ALA A 109 7.20 -9.09 -30.08
C ALA A 109 8.18 -7.96 -30.45
N GLY A 110 9.48 -8.23 -30.28
CA GLY A 110 10.56 -7.28 -30.59
C GLY A 110 11.09 -6.47 -29.38
N GLY A 111 10.53 -6.60 -28.16
CA GLY A 111 11.06 -5.82 -27.07
C GLY A 111 10.27 -5.89 -25.78
N ILE A 112 10.26 -4.77 -25.05
CA ILE A 112 9.57 -4.62 -23.76
C ILE A 112 8.84 -3.28 -23.69
N VAL A 113 7.62 -3.28 -23.16
CA VAL A 113 6.87 -2.09 -22.74
C VAL A 113 6.85 -2.04 -21.23
N PHE A 114 7.02 -0.85 -20.65
CA PHE A 114 7.01 -0.65 -19.21
C PHE A 114 6.48 0.73 -18.86
N GLY A 115 5.98 0.88 -17.64
CA GLY A 115 5.43 2.16 -17.20
C GLY A 115 4.95 2.15 -15.76
N SER A 116 4.59 3.33 -15.27
CA SER A 116 4.13 3.55 -13.91
C SER A 116 2.64 3.32 -13.71
N HIS A 117 1.86 3.11 -14.79
CA HIS A 117 0.41 2.93 -14.75
C HIS A 117 -0.03 1.76 -15.63
N LEU A 118 -0.83 0.88 -15.05
CA LEU A 118 -1.32 -0.32 -15.74
C LEU A 118 -2.21 0.03 -16.96
N GLU A 119 -2.95 1.12 -16.87
CA GLU A 119 -3.79 1.62 -17.97
C GLU A 119 -2.98 1.88 -19.25
N ASP A 120 -1.78 2.49 -19.12
CA ASP A 120 -0.91 2.77 -20.25
C ASP A 120 -0.42 1.49 -20.93
N LEU A 121 -0.05 0.49 -20.12
CA LEU A 121 0.38 -0.79 -20.66
C LEU A 121 -0.77 -1.50 -21.37
N VAL A 122 -2.00 -1.43 -20.83
CA VAL A 122 -3.17 -1.99 -21.48
C VAL A 122 -3.47 -1.26 -22.80
N ALA A 123 -3.29 0.06 -22.84
CA ALA A 123 -3.43 0.83 -24.07
C ALA A 123 -2.42 0.40 -25.15
N GLU A 124 -1.16 0.12 -24.74
CA GLU A 124 -0.09 -0.31 -25.65
C GLU A 124 -0.17 -1.78 -26.08
N THR A 125 -0.66 -2.66 -25.20
CA THR A 125 -0.61 -4.12 -25.41
C THR A 125 -1.98 -4.77 -25.65
N GLY A 126 -3.06 -4.02 -25.42
CA GLY A 126 -4.43 -4.52 -25.43
C GLY A 126 -4.81 -5.25 -24.13
N ILE A 127 -6.09 -5.51 -23.96
CA ILE A 127 -6.64 -6.21 -22.79
C ILE A 127 -6.13 -7.67 -22.72
N GLY A 128 -6.04 -8.36 -23.85
CA GLY A 128 -5.61 -9.75 -23.89
C GLY A 128 -6.49 -10.69 -23.05
N THR A 129 -5.88 -11.74 -22.51
CA THR A 129 -6.56 -12.73 -21.65
C THR A 129 -6.49 -12.33 -20.19
N LEU A 130 -7.61 -12.42 -19.48
CA LEU A 130 -7.65 -12.18 -18.02
C LEU A 130 -6.92 -13.28 -17.25
N ASP A 131 -6.19 -12.90 -16.21
CA ASP A 131 -5.54 -13.84 -15.29
C ASP A 131 -6.53 -14.25 -14.19
N GLU A 132 -7.11 -15.44 -14.32
CA GLU A 132 -8.07 -15.95 -13.35
C GLU A 132 -7.46 -16.20 -11.95
N ARG A 133 -6.14 -16.35 -11.87
CA ARG A 133 -5.43 -16.42 -10.58
C ARG A 133 -5.53 -15.10 -9.84
N PHE A 134 -5.35 -13.98 -10.57
CA PHE A 134 -5.54 -12.65 -10.01
C PHE A 134 -6.98 -12.46 -9.53
N ILE A 135 -7.97 -12.86 -10.34
CA ILE A 135 -9.40 -12.74 -9.98
C ILE A 135 -9.73 -13.53 -8.72
N ALA A 136 -9.23 -14.78 -8.62
CA ALA A 136 -9.47 -15.63 -7.45
C ALA A 136 -8.80 -15.07 -6.18
N ASP A 137 -7.56 -14.58 -6.29
CA ASP A 137 -6.84 -13.96 -5.17
C ASP A 137 -7.56 -12.68 -4.72
N PHE A 138 -8.05 -11.86 -5.66
CA PHE A 138 -8.81 -10.64 -5.35
C PHE A 138 -10.12 -10.96 -4.63
N LEU A 139 -10.86 -11.99 -5.04
CA LEU A 139 -12.09 -12.41 -4.36
C LEU A 139 -11.84 -12.90 -2.93
N LEU A 140 -10.74 -13.61 -2.69
CA LEU A 140 -10.41 -14.15 -1.38
C LEU A 140 -9.81 -13.09 -0.45
N GLU A 141 -8.86 -12.31 -0.92
CA GLU A 141 -8.06 -11.37 -0.13
C GLU A 141 -8.55 -9.92 -0.27
N GLN A 142 -9.53 -9.65 -1.15
CA GLN A 142 -10.00 -8.30 -1.52
C GLN A 142 -8.93 -7.45 -2.22
N ARG A 143 -7.82 -8.06 -2.57
CA ARG A 143 -6.63 -7.46 -3.19
C ARG A 143 -5.73 -8.57 -3.71
N HIS A 144 -4.83 -8.21 -4.60
CA HIS A 144 -3.84 -9.13 -5.10
C HIS A 144 -2.47 -8.80 -4.51
N PHE A 145 -1.69 -9.85 -4.26
CA PHE A 145 -0.29 -9.75 -3.81
C PHE A 145 0.61 -10.49 -4.79
N GLY A 146 1.68 -9.84 -5.25
CA GLY A 146 2.66 -10.44 -6.14
C GLY A 146 2.82 -9.70 -7.46
N SER A 147 3.41 -10.38 -8.46
CA SER A 147 3.73 -9.77 -9.76
C SER A 147 2.59 -9.86 -10.79
N HIS A 148 1.49 -10.54 -10.46
CA HIS A 148 0.38 -10.68 -11.40
C HIS A 148 -0.46 -9.41 -11.47
N THR A 149 -0.99 -9.14 -12.66
CA THR A 149 -2.03 -8.15 -12.90
C THR A 149 -3.29 -8.86 -13.40
N PRO A 150 -4.42 -8.19 -13.58
CA PRO A 150 -5.61 -8.80 -14.20
C PRO A 150 -5.35 -9.39 -15.59
N TYR A 151 -4.23 -9.06 -16.23
CA TYR A 151 -3.87 -9.44 -17.59
C TYR A 151 -2.70 -10.41 -17.60
N THR A 152 -2.84 -11.54 -18.30
CA THR A 152 -1.84 -12.63 -18.29
C THR A 152 -0.46 -12.21 -18.81
N HIS A 153 -0.39 -11.20 -19.68
CA HIS A 153 0.83 -10.74 -20.35
C HIS A 153 1.50 -9.54 -19.68
N ILE A 154 0.83 -8.86 -18.73
CA ILE A 154 1.39 -7.72 -17.99
C ILE A 154 1.77 -8.15 -16.59
N ARG A 155 2.95 -7.74 -16.15
CA ARG A 155 3.48 -8.02 -14.81
C ARG A 155 3.76 -6.72 -14.06
N GLN A 156 3.75 -6.81 -12.74
CA GLN A 156 4.20 -5.76 -11.83
C GLN A 156 5.51 -6.17 -11.17
N LEU A 157 6.44 -5.23 -11.04
CA LEU A 157 7.65 -5.43 -10.25
C LEU A 157 7.28 -5.48 -8.76
N ARG A 158 7.88 -6.40 -8.00
CA ARG A 158 7.53 -6.62 -6.58
C ARG A 158 8.48 -5.85 -5.66
N ALA A 159 7.99 -5.54 -4.46
CA ALA A 159 8.81 -4.96 -3.39
C ALA A 159 10.16 -5.70 -3.22
N GLY A 160 11.26 -4.94 -3.15
CA GLY A 160 12.61 -5.47 -3.03
C GLY A 160 13.17 -6.13 -4.29
N GLU A 161 12.50 -6.00 -5.44
CA GLU A 161 12.98 -6.49 -6.73
C GLU A 161 13.41 -5.34 -7.64
N ALA A 162 14.34 -5.66 -8.55
CA ALA A 162 14.67 -4.88 -9.73
C ALA A 162 14.73 -5.82 -10.94
N ALA A 163 14.59 -5.26 -12.13
CA ALA A 163 14.76 -6.02 -13.37
C ALA A 163 15.83 -5.37 -14.25
N SER A 164 16.56 -6.20 -15.00
CA SER A 164 17.42 -5.74 -16.09
C SER A 164 16.99 -6.38 -17.39
N TYR A 165 16.91 -5.59 -18.46
CA TYR A 165 16.62 -6.07 -19.80
C TYR A 165 17.79 -5.74 -20.71
N GLN A 166 18.39 -6.76 -21.32
CA GLN A 166 19.53 -6.62 -22.20
C GLN A 166 19.52 -7.73 -23.25
N ALA A 167 19.87 -7.40 -24.47
CA ALA A 167 19.94 -8.37 -25.61
C ALA A 167 18.64 -9.20 -25.77
N GLY A 168 17.48 -8.63 -25.50
CA GLY A 168 16.19 -9.33 -25.62
C GLY A 168 15.85 -10.24 -24.45
N GLN A 169 16.60 -10.21 -23.35
CA GLN A 169 16.38 -11.03 -22.17
C GLN A 169 16.07 -10.19 -20.92
N LEU A 170 15.00 -10.55 -20.24
CA LEU A 170 14.61 -9.95 -18.95
C LEU A 170 15.15 -10.81 -17.79
N ALA A 171 15.93 -10.21 -16.91
CA ALA A 171 16.43 -10.84 -15.68
C ALA A 171 15.87 -10.14 -14.44
N MET A 172 15.30 -10.94 -13.52
CA MET A 172 14.76 -10.45 -12.24
C MET A 172 15.78 -10.60 -11.13
N HIS A 173 15.94 -9.57 -10.31
CA HIS A 173 16.91 -9.50 -9.21
C HIS A 173 16.20 -9.18 -7.90
N ARG A 174 16.34 -10.05 -6.90
CA ARG A 174 15.93 -9.72 -5.53
C ARG A 174 17.07 -9.01 -4.83
N VAL A 175 16.92 -7.72 -4.58
CA VAL A 175 18.00 -6.84 -4.12
C VAL A 175 17.88 -6.40 -2.67
N TRP A 176 16.68 -6.48 -2.08
CA TRP A 176 16.46 -6.03 -0.70
C TRP A 176 15.43 -6.90 0.05
N THR A 177 15.54 -6.92 1.39
CA THR A 177 14.60 -7.58 2.30
C THR A 177 14.71 -7.05 3.71
N LEU A 178 13.60 -6.94 4.42
CA LEU A 178 13.52 -6.60 5.86
C LEU A 178 14.33 -7.55 6.76
N ALA A 179 14.58 -8.77 6.31
CA ALA A 179 15.32 -9.79 7.07
C ALA A 179 16.79 -9.42 7.36
N HIS A 180 17.36 -8.44 6.66
CA HIS A 180 18.74 -7.98 6.86
C HIS A 180 18.88 -6.96 8.00
N ILE A 181 17.76 -6.44 8.54
CA ILE A 181 17.78 -5.44 9.60
C ILE A 181 18.14 -6.11 10.93
N LYS A 182 19.14 -5.55 11.62
CA LYS A 182 19.60 -6.07 12.91
C LYS A 182 18.86 -5.43 14.07
N PRO A 183 18.61 -6.15 15.17
CA PRO A 183 18.06 -5.56 16.38
C PRO A 183 18.92 -4.42 16.92
N LEU A 184 18.27 -3.35 17.34
CA LEU A 184 18.89 -2.21 18.02
C LEU A 184 18.86 -2.43 19.54
N ALA A 185 19.98 -2.24 20.19
CA ALA A 185 20.06 -2.22 21.64
C ALA A 185 20.41 -0.81 22.12
N VAL A 186 19.65 -0.29 23.06
CA VAL A 186 19.87 1.00 23.72
C VAL A 186 19.97 0.78 25.23
N ASN A 187 20.59 1.73 25.95
CA ASN A 187 20.75 1.65 27.41
C ASN A 187 19.47 2.08 28.14
N ASP A 188 18.73 3.05 27.61
CA ASP A 188 17.48 3.56 28.18
C ASP A 188 16.33 3.32 27.19
N PRO A 189 15.23 2.65 27.58
CA PRO A 189 14.05 2.48 26.73
C PRO A 189 13.48 3.79 26.17
N ARG A 190 13.68 4.94 26.82
CA ARG A 190 13.28 6.25 26.31
C ARG A 190 14.03 6.67 25.04
N ASP A 191 15.20 6.08 24.79
CA ASP A 191 15.94 6.33 23.55
C ASP A 191 15.20 5.77 22.33
N TYR A 192 14.40 4.69 22.48
CA TYR A 192 13.52 4.21 21.41
C TYR A 192 12.42 5.21 21.06
N GLU A 193 11.86 5.91 22.06
CA GLU A 193 10.85 6.94 21.84
C GLU A 193 11.46 8.15 21.14
N GLY A 194 12.63 8.61 21.59
CA GLY A 194 13.38 9.70 20.95
C GLY A 194 13.76 9.37 19.52
N GLY A 195 14.30 8.15 19.30
CA GLY A 195 14.65 7.66 17.98
C GLY A 195 13.45 7.55 17.04
N LEU A 196 12.30 7.06 17.55
CA LEU A 196 11.06 7.02 16.76
C LEU A 196 10.61 8.41 16.34
N ARG A 197 10.58 9.38 17.26
CA ARG A 197 10.23 10.76 16.93
C ARG A 197 11.13 11.35 15.85
N ALA A 198 12.45 11.18 16.00
CA ALA A 198 13.42 11.66 15.02
C ALA A 198 13.23 11.01 13.65
N ALA A 199 13.01 9.69 13.60
CA ALA A 199 12.78 8.98 12.36
C ALA A 199 11.49 9.41 11.65
N ILE A 200 10.38 9.59 12.39
CA ILE A 200 9.11 10.08 11.82
C ILE A 200 9.27 11.53 11.34
N ALA A 201 9.87 12.41 12.14
CA ALA A 201 10.11 13.80 11.75
C ALA A 201 10.90 13.89 10.44
N THR A 202 11.99 13.12 10.32
CA THR A 202 12.81 13.06 9.09
C THR A 202 12.00 12.54 7.91
N ALA A 203 11.23 11.46 8.08
CA ALA A 203 10.42 10.89 7.02
C ALA A 203 9.33 11.87 6.53
N VAL A 204 8.65 12.55 7.46
CA VAL A 204 7.62 13.55 7.14
C VAL A 204 8.24 14.75 6.45
N GLN A 205 9.33 15.30 6.96
CA GLN A 205 10.02 16.44 6.34
C GLN A 205 10.47 16.12 4.91
N SER A 206 10.99 14.92 4.68
CA SER A 206 11.41 14.46 3.34
C SER A 206 10.23 14.28 2.38
N ALA A 207 9.06 13.93 2.91
CA ALA A 207 7.85 13.76 2.11
C ALA A 207 7.21 15.09 1.67
N ILE A 208 7.54 16.21 2.32
CA ILE A 208 6.99 17.55 1.98
C ILE A 208 8.00 18.29 1.10
N PRO A 209 7.67 18.61 -0.16
CA PRO A 209 8.57 19.36 -1.04
C PRO A 209 8.80 20.79 -0.52
N PRO A 210 9.92 21.45 -0.88
CA PRO A 210 10.22 22.80 -0.46
C PRO A 210 9.29 23.89 -1.04
N GLY A 211 8.45 23.54 -1.98
CA GLY A 211 7.46 24.42 -2.62
C GLY A 211 6.24 23.68 -3.08
N GLY A 212 5.27 24.40 -3.62
CA GLY A 212 3.99 23.84 -4.03
C GLY A 212 2.98 23.75 -2.89
N VAL A 213 1.78 23.26 -3.21
CA VAL A 213 0.67 23.12 -2.26
C VAL A 213 0.66 21.70 -1.71
N THR A 214 0.82 21.55 -0.39
CA THR A 214 0.81 20.26 0.29
C THR A 214 -0.38 20.15 1.24
N TRP A 215 -1.15 19.07 1.09
CA TRP A 215 -2.18 18.69 2.07
C TRP A 215 -1.73 17.49 2.91
N CYS A 216 -2.14 17.47 4.20
CA CYS A 216 -2.00 16.32 5.08
C CYS A 216 -3.38 15.76 5.40
N GLU A 217 -3.59 14.47 5.14
CA GLU A 217 -4.82 13.78 5.58
C GLU A 217 -4.87 13.69 7.10
N LEU A 218 -5.96 14.19 7.70
CA LEU A 218 -6.17 14.23 9.14
C LEU A 218 -7.54 13.64 9.51
N SER A 219 -7.55 12.44 10.09
CA SER A 219 -8.76 11.76 10.59
C SER A 219 -8.89 11.81 12.12
N GLY A 220 -7.99 12.53 12.81
CA GLY A 220 -7.92 12.48 14.26
C GLY A 220 -7.52 11.11 14.84
N GLY A 221 -7.17 10.14 13.99
CA GLY A 221 -6.53 8.88 14.39
C GLY A 221 -5.06 9.11 14.75
N LEU A 222 -4.47 8.18 15.52
CA LEU A 222 -3.10 8.37 16.03
C LEU A 222 -2.09 8.54 14.88
N ASP A 223 -2.18 7.72 13.83
CA ASP A 223 -1.21 7.71 12.72
C ASP A 223 -1.26 9.02 11.90
N SER A 224 -2.44 9.43 11.45
CA SER A 224 -2.62 10.67 10.69
C SER A 224 -2.29 11.92 11.53
N SER A 225 -2.65 11.90 12.82
CA SER A 225 -2.34 13.01 13.74
C SER A 225 -0.85 13.10 14.03
N THR A 226 -0.13 11.96 14.11
CA THR A 226 1.33 11.93 14.23
C THR A 226 1.99 12.59 13.01
N VAL A 227 1.59 12.17 11.80
CA VAL A 227 2.13 12.73 10.54
C VAL A 227 1.82 14.22 10.43
N PHE A 228 0.57 14.62 10.70
CA PHE A 228 0.16 16.02 10.64
C PHE A 228 0.91 16.90 11.66
N ALA A 229 1.07 16.42 12.91
CA ALA A 229 1.80 17.17 13.92
C ALA A 229 3.26 17.41 13.54
N GLU A 230 3.94 16.40 12.98
CA GLU A 230 5.32 16.57 12.48
C GLU A 230 5.36 17.48 11.24
N ALA A 231 4.40 17.38 10.35
CA ALA A 231 4.31 18.26 9.17
C ALA A 231 4.08 19.73 9.56
N ALA A 232 3.20 19.99 10.52
CA ALA A 232 2.90 21.35 11.02
C ALA A 232 4.07 21.96 11.81
N ARG A 233 5.01 21.15 12.30
CA ARG A 233 6.22 21.60 13.00
C ARG A 233 7.42 21.87 12.07
N CYS A 234 7.28 21.59 10.78
CA CYS A 234 8.31 21.92 9.79
C CYS A 234 8.26 23.42 9.50
N GLU A 235 9.18 24.19 10.08
CA GLU A 235 9.20 25.67 10.01
C GLU A 235 9.23 26.22 8.57
N ASP A 236 9.94 25.52 7.67
CA ASP A 236 10.13 25.93 6.27
C ASP A 236 9.05 25.36 5.32
N ARG A 237 7.97 24.78 5.83
CA ARG A 237 6.94 24.11 5.04
C ARG A 237 5.54 24.56 5.45
N HIS A 238 4.70 24.81 4.47
CA HIS A 238 3.31 25.16 4.70
C HIS A 238 2.42 23.99 4.28
N VAL A 239 1.66 23.46 5.23
CA VAL A 239 0.73 22.37 4.98
C VAL A 239 -0.69 22.76 5.39
N ALA A 240 -1.69 22.27 4.67
CA ALA A 240 -3.08 22.32 5.08
C ALA A 240 -3.57 20.94 5.50
N ALA A 241 -4.48 20.90 6.46
CA ALA A 241 -5.17 19.66 6.83
C ALA A 241 -6.31 19.37 5.87
N PHE A 242 -6.49 18.09 5.52
CA PHE A 242 -7.67 17.62 4.80
C PHE A 242 -8.37 16.52 5.60
N SER A 243 -9.71 16.58 5.67
CA SER A 243 -10.52 15.57 6.37
C SER A 243 -11.77 15.24 5.57
N MET A 244 -12.04 13.94 5.40
CA MET A 244 -13.33 13.45 4.96
C MET A 244 -14.26 13.35 6.16
N LEU A 245 -15.37 14.05 6.12
CA LEU A 245 -16.34 14.10 7.20
C LEU A 245 -17.61 13.31 6.82
N TYR A 246 -18.31 12.83 7.84
CA TYR A 246 -19.53 12.03 7.70
C TYR A 246 -20.67 12.67 8.52
N PRO A 247 -21.20 13.84 8.08
CA PRO A 247 -22.25 14.53 8.80
C PRO A 247 -23.47 13.63 9.04
N GLY A 248 -24.03 13.67 10.24
CA GLY A 248 -25.19 12.85 10.60
C GLY A 248 -24.90 11.38 10.91
N SER A 249 -23.63 10.95 10.88
CA SER A 249 -23.20 9.61 11.30
C SER A 249 -22.34 9.68 12.55
N GLU A 250 -22.94 9.58 13.72
CA GLU A 250 -22.22 9.64 15.01
C GLU A 250 -21.09 8.61 15.11
N ALA A 251 -21.26 7.43 14.49
CA ALA A 251 -20.25 6.36 14.46
C ALA A 251 -19.07 6.64 13.53
N ALA A 252 -19.24 7.55 12.55
CA ALA A 252 -18.24 7.86 11.53
C ALA A 252 -17.73 9.32 11.63
N ASP A 253 -18.39 10.21 12.38
CA ASP A 253 -17.94 11.59 12.54
C ASP A 253 -16.70 11.65 13.43
N GLU A 254 -15.61 12.12 12.85
CA GLU A 254 -14.30 12.22 13.50
C GLU A 254 -13.95 13.65 13.94
N GLN A 255 -14.83 14.65 13.74
CA GLN A 255 -14.53 16.06 14.02
C GLN A 255 -14.06 16.29 15.47
N ARG A 256 -14.66 15.58 16.44
CA ARG A 256 -14.27 15.66 17.87
C ARG A 256 -12.81 15.28 18.13
N TRP A 257 -12.21 14.46 17.23
CA TRP A 257 -10.81 14.02 17.34
C TRP A 257 -9.86 14.89 16.52
N ILE A 258 -10.39 15.51 15.46
CA ILE A 258 -9.62 16.37 14.55
C ILE A 258 -9.40 17.75 15.20
N ARG A 259 -10.45 18.36 15.76
CA ARG A 259 -10.39 19.71 16.33
C ARG A 259 -9.29 19.91 17.37
N PRO A 260 -9.11 19.04 18.38
CA PRO A 260 -8.03 19.21 19.36
C PRO A 260 -6.61 19.18 18.73
N VAL A 261 -6.44 18.44 17.63
CA VAL A 261 -5.16 18.41 16.91
C VAL A 261 -4.92 19.75 16.21
N LEU A 262 -5.94 20.31 15.54
CA LEU A 262 -5.87 21.62 14.87
C LEU A 262 -5.75 22.79 15.86
N GLU A 263 -6.35 22.70 17.05
CA GLU A 263 -6.16 23.68 18.13
C GLU A 263 -4.70 23.71 18.60
N ARG A 264 -4.05 22.55 18.66
CA ARG A 264 -2.63 22.45 19.07
C ARG A 264 -1.66 22.80 17.94
N TYR A 265 -2.01 22.48 16.70
CA TYR A 265 -1.22 22.72 15.50
C TYR A 265 -2.07 23.44 14.45
N PRO A 266 -2.24 24.77 14.58
CA PRO A 266 -3.09 25.56 13.69
C PRO A 266 -2.62 25.47 12.23
N ALA A 267 -3.53 25.12 11.33
CA ALA A 267 -3.31 25.10 9.88
C ALA A 267 -4.64 25.34 9.13
N PRO A 268 -4.61 25.75 7.86
CA PRO A 268 -5.80 25.71 7.02
C PRO A 268 -6.42 24.32 7.02
N TRP A 269 -7.76 24.22 7.12
CA TRP A 269 -8.47 22.97 7.19
C TRP A 269 -9.52 22.87 6.07
N HIS A 270 -9.32 21.94 5.16
CA HIS A 270 -10.24 21.61 4.08
C HIS A 270 -11.02 20.35 4.43
N THR A 271 -12.31 20.35 4.13
CA THR A 271 -13.20 19.22 4.46
C THR A 271 -14.01 18.79 3.25
N MET A 272 -14.25 17.50 3.14
CA MET A 272 -15.15 16.91 2.17
C MET A 272 -16.30 16.19 2.89
N ASP A 273 -17.54 16.48 2.49
CA ASP A 273 -18.71 15.79 3.00
C ASP A 273 -18.92 14.48 2.24
N ALA A 274 -18.62 13.36 2.88
CA ALA A 274 -18.78 12.03 2.30
C ALA A 274 -20.25 11.62 2.10
N SER A 275 -21.22 12.33 2.70
CA SER A 275 -22.65 12.07 2.52
C SER A 275 -23.19 12.59 1.20
N ALA A 276 -22.49 13.53 0.56
CA ALA A 276 -22.87 14.13 -0.73
C ALA A 276 -22.83 13.11 -1.88
N SER A 277 -21.85 12.19 -1.84
CA SER A 277 -21.70 11.12 -2.84
C SER A 277 -21.69 9.77 -2.16
N LYS A 278 -22.87 9.17 -1.98
CA LYS A 278 -22.97 7.85 -1.32
C LYS A 278 -22.28 6.75 -2.13
N PRO A 279 -21.72 5.71 -1.47
CA PRO A 279 -21.22 4.52 -2.16
C PRO A 279 -22.27 3.94 -3.14
N PHE A 280 -21.83 3.31 -4.21
CA PHE A 280 -22.65 2.71 -5.27
C PHE A 280 -23.47 3.68 -6.14
N THR A 281 -23.62 4.95 -5.80
CA THR A 281 -24.44 5.90 -6.55
C THR A 281 -23.75 6.43 -7.81
N VAL A 282 -22.42 6.45 -7.82
CA VAL A 282 -21.59 6.85 -8.95
C VAL A 282 -20.79 5.65 -9.42
N LEU A 283 -20.96 5.28 -10.68
CA LEU A 283 -20.17 4.24 -11.33
C LEU A 283 -19.02 4.88 -12.12
N PRO A 284 -17.87 4.19 -12.28
CA PRO A 284 -16.73 4.74 -13.02
C PRO A 284 -17.12 5.01 -14.48
N GLU A 285 -16.82 6.21 -14.97
CA GLU A 285 -17.02 6.61 -16.36
C GLU A 285 -15.80 6.31 -17.22
N ARG A 286 -14.61 6.38 -16.61
CA ARG A 286 -13.33 6.05 -17.26
C ARG A 286 -12.98 4.58 -17.08
N PHE A 287 -12.13 4.09 -17.96
CA PHE A 287 -11.53 2.77 -17.80
C PHE A 287 -10.76 2.68 -16.49
N CYS A 288 -11.00 1.62 -15.74
CA CYS A 288 -10.18 1.23 -14.60
C CYS A 288 -9.41 -0.04 -14.98
N PRO A 289 -8.08 -0.03 -14.94
CA PRO A 289 -7.29 -1.15 -15.44
C PRO A 289 -7.34 -2.39 -14.53
N GLN A 290 -7.81 -2.25 -13.29
CA GLN A 290 -7.91 -3.38 -12.35
C GLN A 290 -9.10 -3.23 -11.40
N PRO A 291 -9.67 -4.36 -10.89
CA PRO A 291 -10.71 -4.29 -9.88
C PRO A 291 -10.14 -3.77 -8.55
N ARG A 292 -10.91 -2.95 -7.87
CA ARG A 292 -10.57 -2.35 -6.57
C ARG A 292 -11.84 -2.02 -5.79
N ILE A 293 -11.79 -2.13 -4.48
CA ILE A 293 -12.94 -1.79 -3.63
C ILE A 293 -13.38 -0.32 -3.83
N GLY A 294 -12.44 0.57 -4.14
CA GLY A 294 -12.72 1.98 -4.45
C GLY A 294 -13.72 2.23 -5.58
N LEU A 295 -14.00 1.24 -6.46
CA LEU A 295 -15.03 1.37 -7.50
C LEU A 295 -16.44 1.54 -6.92
N VAL A 296 -16.70 1.02 -5.72
CA VAL A 296 -17.98 1.22 -5.04
C VAL A 296 -18.09 2.60 -4.39
N THR A 297 -16.98 3.31 -4.21
CA THR A 297 -16.88 4.67 -3.66
C THR A 297 -16.35 5.68 -4.68
N GLU A 298 -16.60 5.44 -5.95
CA GLU A 298 -16.10 6.27 -7.05
C GLU A 298 -16.51 7.74 -6.93
N GLY A 299 -17.70 8.02 -6.37
CA GLY A 299 -18.12 9.39 -6.06
C GLY A 299 -17.17 10.11 -5.11
N TRP A 300 -16.73 9.44 -4.03
CA TRP A 300 -15.77 10.04 -3.10
C TRP A 300 -14.42 10.33 -3.76
N ARG A 301 -13.94 9.40 -4.58
CA ARG A 301 -12.68 9.61 -5.32
C ARG A 301 -12.78 10.80 -6.25
N ARG A 302 -13.85 10.88 -7.05
CA ARG A 302 -14.09 11.99 -7.99
C ARG A 302 -14.17 13.34 -7.27
N ASP A 303 -14.93 13.40 -6.17
CA ASP A 303 -15.12 14.63 -5.41
C ASP A 303 -13.81 15.07 -4.74
N TYR A 304 -13.01 14.11 -4.24
CA TYR A 304 -11.68 14.39 -3.68
C TYR A 304 -10.70 14.88 -4.76
N ASP A 305 -10.62 14.17 -5.90
CA ASP A 305 -9.73 14.57 -7.00
C ASP A 305 -10.08 15.98 -7.53
N ALA A 306 -11.38 16.31 -7.65
CA ALA A 306 -11.84 17.65 -8.02
C ALA A 306 -11.43 18.73 -6.99
N MET A 307 -11.46 18.41 -5.68
CA MET A 307 -10.98 19.32 -4.66
C MET A 307 -9.47 19.54 -4.74
N LEU A 308 -8.69 18.48 -4.95
CA LEU A 308 -7.23 18.58 -5.10
C LEU A 308 -6.87 19.46 -6.30
N GLU A 309 -7.55 19.28 -7.43
CA GLU A 309 -7.36 20.08 -8.65
C GLU A 309 -7.75 21.55 -8.43
N ALA A 310 -8.93 21.80 -7.83
CA ALA A 310 -9.43 23.16 -7.58
C ALA A 310 -8.50 23.97 -6.66
N HIS A 311 -7.75 23.33 -5.77
CA HIS A 311 -6.81 23.97 -4.86
C HIS A 311 -5.36 23.90 -5.35
N GLY A 312 -5.10 23.33 -6.53
CA GLY A 312 -3.76 23.19 -7.08
C GLY A 312 -2.83 22.36 -6.20
N VAL A 313 -3.35 21.31 -5.57
CA VAL A 313 -2.57 20.47 -4.64
C VAL A 313 -1.57 19.64 -5.41
N ASP A 314 -0.28 19.78 -5.07
CA ASP A 314 0.80 19.01 -5.68
C ASP A 314 1.08 17.71 -4.96
N VAL A 315 1.01 17.74 -3.62
CA VAL A 315 1.35 16.59 -2.75
C VAL A 315 0.30 16.40 -1.67
N VAL A 316 -0.08 15.14 -1.45
CA VAL A 316 -0.88 14.72 -0.29
C VAL A 316 -0.04 13.80 0.58
N VAL A 317 0.16 14.17 1.84
CA VAL A 317 0.88 13.37 2.83
C VAL A 317 -0.13 12.62 3.70
N THR A 318 0.04 11.32 3.88
CA THR A 318 -0.94 10.46 4.54
C THR A 318 -0.37 9.73 5.76
N GLY A 319 -1.26 9.29 6.66
CA GLY A 319 -0.94 8.37 7.76
C GLY A 319 -0.95 6.88 7.37
N GLN A 320 -0.98 6.56 6.08
CA GLN A 320 -0.98 5.18 5.58
C GLN A 320 0.30 4.45 6.02
N GLY A 321 0.16 3.18 6.39
CA GLY A 321 1.28 2.37 6.88
C GLY A 321 1.32 2.23 8.40
N GLY A 322 0.78 3.19 9.16
CA GLY A 322 0.87 3.21 10.62
C GLY A 322 0.30 1.98 11.32
N ASP A 323 -0.84 1.47 10.84
CA ASP A 323 -1.46 0.25 11.39
C ASP A 323 -0.56 -0.98 11.29
N ALA A 324 0.15 -1.13 10.18
CA ALA A 324 1.10 -2.22 9.98
C ALA A 324 2.39 -2.00 10.77
N LEU A 325 2.97 -0.81 10.67
CA LEU A 325 4.26 -0.48 11.26
C LEU A 325 4.22 -0.46 12.79
N PHE A 326 3.15 0.06 13.39
CA PHE A 326 3.02 0.19 14.86
C PHE A 326 2.13 -0.88 15.50
N ILE A 327 1.75 -1.93 14.75
CA ILE A 327 0.93 -3.04 15.26
C ILE A 327 -0.43 -2.53 15.79
N GLY A 328 -1.14 -1.77 14.93
CA GLY A 328 -2.35 -1.06 15.31
C GLY A 328 -3.61 -1.93 15.41
N ASP A 329 -3.86 -2.77 14.42
CA ASP A 329 -5.09 -3.55 14.38
C ASP A 329 -4.95 -4.88 15.10
N SER A 330 -5.43 -4.95 16.34
CA SER A 330 -5.48 -6.17 17.15
C SER A 330 -4.10 -6.82 17.36
N PRO A 331 -3.29 -6.30 18.28
CA PRO A 331 -1.99 -6.88 18.59
C PRO A 331 -2.11 -8.37 18.88
N ARG A 332 -1.23 -9.16 18.29
CA ARG A 332 -1.27 -10.62 18.36
C ARG A 332 0.03 -11.17 18.95
N PRO A 333 -0.03 -12.09 19.93
CA PRO A 333 1.14 -12.51 20.70
C PRO A 333 2.02 -13.55 20.00
N PHE A 334 2.42 -13.35 18.74
CA PHE A 334 3.30 -14.29 18.03
C PHE A 334 4.67 -14.44 18.69
N VAL A 335 5.08 -13.50 19.54
CA VAL A 335 6.28 -13.60 20.38
C VAL A 335 6.25 -14.82 21.31
N LEU A 336 5.06 -15.34 21.66
CA LEU A 336 4.92 -16.56 22.47
C LEU A 336 5.52 -17.79 21.76
N ALA A 337 5.40 -17.86 20.43
CA ALA A 337 6.03 -18.92 19.65
C ALA A 337 7.56 -18.82 19.70
N ASP A 338 8.12 -17.62 19.67
CA ASP A 338 9.57 -17.41 19.78
C ASP A 338 10.09 -17.74 21.18
N LEU A 339 9.35 -17.39 22.24
CA LEU A 339 9.67 -17.80 23.62
C LEU A 339 9.66 -19.32 23.75
N ALA A 340 8.65 -19.99 23.21
CA ALA A 340 8.57 -21.46 23.22
C ALA A 340 9.77 -22.12 22.50
N ARG A 341 10.19 -21.59 21.34
CA ARG A 341 11.35 -22.07 20.59
C ARG A 341 12.67 -21.93 21.35
N ARG A 342 12.79 -20.89 22.19
CA ARG A 342 13.95 -20.67 23.05
C ARG A 342 13.92 -21.49 24.33
N GLY A 343 12.86 -22.26 24.57
CA GLY A 343 12.66 -23.04 25.80
C GLY A 343 12.24 -22.21 27.01
N ASP A 344 11.84 -20.95 26.82
CA ASP A 344 11.40 -20.07 27.91
C ASP A 344 9.95 -20.38 28.33
N ALA A 345 9.77 -21.50 29.03
CA ALA A 345 8.46 -21.92 29.52
C ALA A 345 7.82 -20.90 30.51
N ARG A 346 8.64 -20.20 31.29
CA ARG A 346 8.16 -19.17 32.24
C ARG A 346 7.63 -17.96 31.50
N GLY A 347 8.35 -17.47 30.48
CA GLY A 347 7.92 -16.39 29.61
C GLY A 347 6.64 -16.73 28.86
N VAL A 348 6.54 -17.93 28.31
CA VAL A 348 5.31 -18.42 27.66
C VAL A 348 4.14 -18.39 28.65
N TRP A 349 4.29 -18.96 29.84
CA TRP A 349 3.21 -19.02 30.83
C TRP A 349 2.75 -17.62 31.29
N LYS A 350 3.70 -16.74 31.59
CA LYS A 350 3.43 -15.33 31.95
C LYS A 350 2.67 -14.62 30.83
N GLY A 351 3.14 -14.78 29.60
CA GLY A 351 2.49 -14.18 28.43
C GLY A 351 1.08 -14.70 28.20
N LEU A 352 0.86 -16.02 28.24
CA LEU A 352 -0.47 -16.62 28.10
C LEU A 352 -1.48 -16.06 29.10
N ARG A 353 -1.07 -15.88 30.37
CA ARG A 353 -1.93 -15.31 31.41
C ARG A 353 -2.24 -13.83 31.13
N ALA A 354 -1.23 -13.04 30.75
CA ALA A 354 -1.41 -11.62 30.46
C ALA A 354 -2.35 -11.40 29.26
N TRP A 355 -2.16 -12.13 28.17
CA TRP A 355 -3.01 -12.05 26.97
C TRP A 355 -4.44 -12.56 27.22
N SER A 356 -4.59 -13.61 28.03
CA SER A 356 -5.92 -14.09 28.43
C SER A 356 -6.65 -13.07 29.29
N ALA A 357 -5.97 -12.45 30.26
CA ALA A 357 -6.55 -11.44 31.12
C ALA A 357 -6.98 -10.17 30.34
N ALA A 358 -6.19 -9.73 29.36
CA ALA A 358 -6.47 -8.57 28.52
C ALA A 358 -7.51 -8.85 27.41
N SER A 359 -7.89 -10.12 27.20
CA SER A 359 -8.78 -10.50 26.09
C SER A 359 -10.21 -10.01 26.29
N ARG A 360 -10.66 -9.09 25.44
CA ARG A 360 -12.05 -8.60 25.42
C ARG A 360 -13.06 -9.72 25.13
N GLN A 361 -12.65 -10.76 24.38
CA GLN A 361 -13.48 -11.94 24.06
C GLN A 361 -13.39 -13.04 25.12
N LYS A 362 -12.73 -12.78 26.26
CA LYS A 362 -12.53 -13.73 27.36
C LYS A 362 -11.93 -15.07 26.90
N ARG A 363 -10.98 -15.02 25.95
CA ARG A 363 -10.28 -16.20 25.45
C ARG A 363 -9.37 -16.78 26.53
N SER A 364 -9.39 -18.12 26.67
CA SER A 364 -8.58 -18.84 27.68
C SER A 364 -7.08 -18.85 27.35
N PRO A 365 -6.18 -19.08 28.32
CA PRO A 365 -4.76 -19.30 28.05
C PRO A 365 -4.52 -20.46 27.07
N ILE A 366 -5.35 -21.51 27.09
CA ILE A 366 -5.28 -22.65 26.17
C ILE A 366 -5.54 -22.23 24.74
N TYR A 367 -6.50 -21.32 24.51
CA TYR A 367 -6.74 -20.74 23.18
C TYR A 367 -5.49 -20.04 22.66
N PHE A 368 -4.86 -19.16 23.46
CA PHE A 368 -3.64 -18.44 23.07
C PHE A 368 -2.47 -19.38 22.82
N PHE A 369 -2.30 -20.44 23.64
CA PHE A 369 -1.28 -21.44 23.43
C PHE A 369 -1.47 -22.18 22.10
N ARG A 370 -2.70 -22.63 21.82
CA ARG A 370 -3.00 -23.34 20.57
C ARG A 370 -2.77 -22.45 19.34
N GLU A 371 -3.28 -21.21 19.36
CA GLU A 371 -3.23 -20.33 18.18
C GLU A 371 -1.85 -19.71 17.96
N TYR A 372 -1.23 -19.20 19.04
CA TYR A 372 -0.02 -18.36 18.93
C TYR A 372 1.27 -19.07 19.32
N VAL A 373 1.20 -20.33 19.75
CA VAL A 373 2.38 -21.19 19.90
C VAL A 373 2.30 -22.34 18.91
N ILE A 374 1.36 -23.28 19.08
CA ILE A 374 1.34 -24.50 18.27
C ILE A 374 1.08 -24.21 16.79
N ARG A 375 -0.06 -23.58 16.46
CA ARG A 375 -0.43 -23.27 15.07
C ARG A 375 0.55 -22.26 14.43
N ALA A 376 1.05 -21.30 15.20
CA ALA A 376 2.02 -20.33 14.70
C ALA A 376 3.34 -21.01 14.29
N LEU A 377 3.87 -21.94 15.13
CA LEU A 377 5.06 -22.72 14.82
C LEU A 377 4.84 -23.66 13.63
N GLU A 378 3.70 -24.32 13.56
CA GLU A 378 3.36 -25.21 12.45
C GLU A 378 3.28 -24.45 11.12
N ARG A 379 2.57 -23.33 11.08
CA ARG A 379 2.46 -22.48 9.88
C ARG A 379 3.79 -21.91 9.46
N HIS A 380 4.56 -21.39 10.40
CA HIS A 380 5.90 -20.89 10.15
C HIS A 380 6.83 -21.99 9.60
N ALA A 381 6.76 -23.22 10.14
CA ALA A 381 7.53 -24.36 9.64
C ALA A 381 7.18 -24.71 8.19
N ARG A 382 5.92 -24.54 7.79
CA ARG A 382 5.41 -24.80 6.44
C ARG A 382 5.56 -23.61 5.48
N GLY A 383 6.17 -22.48 5.90
CA GLY A 383 6.22 -21.25 5.10
C GLY A 383 4.83 -20.63 4.86
N ARG A 384 3.85 -20.99 5.68
CA ARG A 384 2.52 -20.41 5.68
C ARG A 384 2.43 -19.34 6.73
N PHE A 385 1.84 -18.21 6.36
CA PHE A 385 2.01 -17.04 7.17
C PHE A 385 0.81 -16.68 8.03
N ILE A 386 -0.38 -16.48 7.55
CA ILE A 386 -1.46 -15.82 8.32
C ILE A 386 -2.54 -16.80 8.80
N ASN A 387 -3.22 -16.37 9.91
CA ASN A 387 -4.59 -16.73 10.26
C ASN A 387 -5.59 -16.30 9.18
N TYR A 388 -5.36 -16.68 7.94
CA TYR A 388 -6.39 -16.68 6.95
C TYR A 388 -7.10 -18.02 7.07
N GLU A 389 -8.18 -18.03 7.83
CA GLU A 389 -9.28 -18.96 7.57
C GLU A 389 -10.13 -18.22 6.55
N PRO A 390 -10.21 -18.69 5.30
CA PRO A 390 -11.19 -18.14 4.38
C PRO A 390 -12.52 -18.26 5.10
N GLU A 391 -13.10 -17.13 5.50
CA GLU A 391 -14.48 -17.14 5.93
C GLU A 391 -15.23 -17.70 4.74
N ASP A 392 -16.09 -18.68 5.01
CA ASP A 392 -16.79 -19.44 4.00
C ASP A 392 -17.93 -18.56 3.44
N PHE A 393 -17.56 -17.66 2.52
CA PHE A 393 -18.56 -16.82 1.86
C PHE A 393 -19.37 -17.68 0.93
N SER A 394 -20.65 -17.85 1.25
CA SER A 394 -21.57 -18.73 0.55
C SER A 394 -21.70 -18.43 -0.94
N TRP A 395 -21.33 -17.22 -1.39
CA TRP A 395 -21.42 -16.83 -2.81
C TRP A 395 -20.14 -17.07 -3.63
N ILE A 396 -18.96 -17.28 -3.01
CA ILE A 396 -17.74 -17.56 -3.78
C ILE A 396 -17.74 -19.01 -4.25
N ASN A 397 -17.52 -19.24 -5.55
CA ASN A 397 -17.49 -20.59 -6.11
C ASN A 397 -16.25 -21.36 -5.64
N ARG A 398 -16.45 -22.36 -4.81
CA ARG A 398 -15.37 -23.20 -4.26
C ARG A 398 -14.59 -23.96 -5.33
N GLY A 399 -15.26 -24.38 -6.41
CA GLY A 399 -14.61 -25.06 -7.53
C GLY A 399 -13.62 -24.14 -8.26
N PHE A 400 -14.03 -22.88 -8.51
CA PHE A 400 -13.17 -21.85 -9.09
C PHE A 400 -11.95 -21.56 -8.20
N VAL A 401 -12.16 -21.36 -6.90
CA VAL A 401 -11.07 -21.12 -5.93
C VAL A 401 -10.10 -22.29 -5.89
N ALA A 402 -10.61 -23.53 -5.87
CA ALA A 402 -9.78 -24.73 -5.85
C ALA A 402 -8.96 -24.90 -7.15
N SER A 403 -9.60 -24.76 -8.31
CA SER A 403 -8.93 -24.90 -9.61
C SER A 403 -7.89 -23.81 -9.88
N SER A 404 -8.10 -22.60 -9.36
CA SER A 404 -7.14 -21.50 -9.48
C SER A 404 -5.91 -21.64 -8.58
N GLY A 405 -5.92 -22.52 -7.57
CA GLY A 405 -4.88 -22.65 -6.54
C GLY A 405 -4.78 -21.45 -5.61
N ALA A 406 -5.81 -20.62 -5.52
CA ALA A 406 -5.79 -19.36 -4.75
C ALA A 406 -5.57 -19.59 -3.24
N LEU A 407 -6.19 -20.63 -2.65
CA LEU A 407 -6.01 -20.94 -1.21
C LEU A 407 -4.56 -21.22 -0.85
N GLU A 408 -3.81 -21.88 -1.73
CA GLU A 408 -2.39 -22.14 -1.49
C GLU A 408 -1.59 -20.84 -1.60
N ARG A 409 -1.82 -20.04 -2.64
CA ARG A 409 -1.12 -18.78 -2.86
C ARG A 409 -1.37 -17.78 -1.75
N THR A 410 -2.63 -17.55 -1.38
CA THR A 410 -3.01 -16.55 -0.36
C THR A 410 -2.53 -16.91 1.05
N THR A 411 -2.33 -18.20 1.32
CA THR A 411 -1.74 -18.67 2.59
C THR A 411 -0.22 -18.75 2.58
N ARG A 412 0.44 -18.59 1.42
CA ARG A 412 1.90 -18.64 1.31
C ARG A 412 2.53 -17.32 1.76
N SER A 413 3.62 -17.41 2.52
CA SER A 413 4.38 -16.21 2.88
C SER A 413 5.15 -15.65 1.68
N TYR A 414 5.12 -14.32 1.51
CA TYR A 414 5.92 -13.60 0.53
C TYR A 414 7.31 -13.25 1.06
N VAL A 415 7.47 -13.28 2.38
CA VAL A 415 8.71 -12.91 3.06
C VAL A 415 9.66 -14.11 3.09
N PRO A 416 10.97 -13.91 2.87
CA PRO A 416 11.96 -14.93 3.16
C PRO A 416 11.82 -15.41 4.60
N ARG A 417 11.90 -16.71 4.82
CA ARG A 417 11.77 -17.29 6.15
C ARG A 417 12.90 -16.79 7.06
N VAL A 418 12.53 -16.04 8.10
CA VAL A 418 13.44 -15.63 9.18
C VAL A 418 13.28 -16.54 10.39
N ALA A 419 14.26 -16.51 11.32
CA ALA A 419 14.22 -17.39 12.49
C ALA A 419 13.04 -17.09 13.43
N SER A 420 12.68 -15.81 13.62
CA SER A 420 11.59 -15.38 14.49
C SER A 420 10.24 -15.50 13.81
N VAL A 421 9.27 -16.11 14.51
CA VAL A 421 7.87 -16.18 14.06
C VAL A 421 7.25 -14.79 14.07
N ALA A 422 7.46 -14.03 15.14
CA ALA A 422 6.93 -12.68 15.27
C ALA A 422 7.47 -11.73 14.19
N ASP A 423 8.78 -11.79 13.88
CA ASP A 423 9.36 -10.97 12.82
C ASP A 423 8.84 -11.37 11.44
N SER A 424 8.68 -12.68 11.16
CA SER A 424 8.07 -13.15 9.90
C SER A 424 6.69 -12.55 9.71
N VAL A 425 5.86 -12.55 10.77
CA VAL A 425 4.53 -11.93 10.77
C VAL A 425 4.61 -10.43 10.51
N PHE A 426 5.48 -9.76 11.20
CA PHE A 426 5.60 -8.31 11.10
C PHE A 426 6.07 -7.86 9.72
N PHE A 427 7.05 -8.53 9.15
CA PHE A 427 7.54 -8.23 7.80
C PHE A 427 6.46 -8.42 6.74
N GLU A 428 5.68 -9.50 6.86
CA GLU A 428 4.56 -9.73 5.96
C GLU A 428 3.51 -8.61 6.06
N LEU A 429 3.14 -8.18 7.28
CA LEU A 429 2.19 -7.09 7.47
C LEU A 429 2.68 -5.79 6.83
N ILE A 430 3.95 -5.45 6.98
CA ILE A 430 4.56 -4.27 6.37
C ILE A 430 4.52 -4.39 4.84
N LEU A 431 4.97 -5.51 4.26
CA LEU A 431 5.00 -5.68 2.81
C LEU A 431 3.59 -5.71 2.20
N ARG A 432 2.63 -6.38 2.86
CA ARG A 432 1.23 -6.35 2.40
C ARG A 432 0.63 -4.94 2.45
N CYS A 433 0.96 -4.16 3.48
CA CYS A 433 0.55 -2.77 3.56
C CYS A 433 1.19 -1.93 2.44
N ALA A 434 2.46 -2.14 2.15
CA ALA A 434 3.18 -1.47 1.07
C ALA A 434 2.56 -1.79 -0.31
N GLU A 435 2.23 -3.07 -0.59
CA GLU A 435 1.56 -3.47 -1.83
C GLU A 435 0.15 -2.84 -1.97
N VAL A 436 -0.61 -2.75 -0.87
CA VAL A 436 -1.90 -2.03 -0.89
C VAL A 436 -1.70 -0.56 -1.23
N THR A 437 -0.70 0.07 -0.66
CA THR A 437 -0.34 1.46 -0.92
C THR A 437 0.11 1.65 -2.37
N CYS A 438 0.91 0.72 -2.89
CA CYS A 438 1.32 0.67 -4.29
C CYS A 438 0.10 0.63 -5.24
N ASN A 439 -0.87 -0.23 -4.95
CA ASN A 439 -2.09 -0.32 -5.74
C ASN A 439 -2.91 0.97 -5.69
N HIS A 440 -3.00 1.64 -4.53
CA HIS A 440 -3.64 2.95 -4.44
C HIS A 440 -2.91 4.00 -5.28
N ASN A 441 -1.58 4.00 -5.29
CA ASN A 441 -0.79 4.92 -6.11
C ASN A 441 -0.87 4.61 -7.61
N ALA A 442 -1.12 3.34 -7.98
CA ALA A 442 -1.36 2.93 -9.37
C ALA A 442 -2.66 3.50 -9.96
N GLU A 443 -3.60 3.82 -9.10
CA GLU A 443 -4.95 4.25 -9.46
C GLU A 443 -5.09 5.78 -9.62
N ARG A 444 -4.04 6.55 -9.33
CA ARG A 444 -4.04 8.01 -9.34
C ARG A 444 -3.53 8.56 -10.67
N ASP A 445 -4.42 9.14 -11.46
CA ASP A 445 -4.20 9.60 -12.84
C ASP A 445 -3.44 10.93 -13.00
N GLY A 446 -2.43 11.18 -12.19
CA GLY A 446 -1.55 12.32 -12.44
C GLY A 446 -1.97 13.65 -11.82
N GLY A 447 -2.93 13.68 -10.91
CA GLY A 447 -3.21 14.80 -10.01
C GLY A 447 -2.13 15.01 -8.95
N ALA A 448 -2.52 15.23 -7.70
CA ALA A 448 -1.58 15.29 -6.57
C ALA A 448 -0.82 13.96 -6.38
N GLU A 449 0.45 14.05 -5.99
CA GLU A 449 1.25 12.89 -5.63
C GLU A 449 1.01 12.50 -4.17
N PHE A 450 0.64 11.24 -3.92
CA PHE A 450 0.43 10.73 -2.57
C PHE A 450 1.73 10.17 -2.01
N ARG A 451 2.13 10.67 -0.83
CA ARG A 451 3.35 10.29 -0.12
C ARG A 451 3.02 9.71 1.24
N HIS A 452 3.73 8.65 1.62
CA HIS A 452 3.40 7.81 2.78
C HIS A 452 4.59 7.71 3.74
N PRO A 453 4.88 8.78 4.52
CA PRO A 453 6.11 8.83 5.35
C PRO A 453 6.22 7.69 6.37
N LEU A 454 5.11 7.09 6.82
CA LEU A 454 5.17 5.94 7.71
C LEU A 454 5.63 4.64 7.02
N LEU A 455 5.79 4.68 5.70
CA LEU A 455 6.43 3.63 4.89
C LEU A 455 7.80 4.09 4.35
N ASP A 456 8.43 5.07 5.01
CA ASP A 456 9.83 5.41 4.73
C ASP A 456 10.78 4.29 5.16
N ARG A 457 11.77 3.98 4.34
CA ARG A 457 12.73 2.89 4.57
C ARG A 457 13.45 3.00 5.91
N ALA A 458 13.98 4.18 6.23
CA ALA A 458 14.77 4.39 7.45
C ALA A 458 13.88 4.26 8.70
N LEU A 459 12.66 4.80 8.64
CA LEU A 459 11.67 4.64 9.70
C LEU A 459 11.26 3.18 9.88
N VAL A 460 10.96 2.47 8.80
CA VAL A 460 10.61 1.04 8.84
C VAL A 460 11.77 0.23 9.42
N ALA A 461 13.00 0.48 8.98
CA ALA A 461 14.20 -0.17 9.50
C ALA A 461 14.37 0.09 11.00
N PHE A 462 14.18 1.32 11.46
CA PHE A 462 14.23 1.67 12.87
C PHE A 462 13.18 0.86 13.67
N VAL A 463 11.89 0.90 13.28
CA VAL A 463 10.84 0.21 14.03
C VAL A 463 11.03 -1.31 14.01
N VAL A 464 11.49 -1.88 12.90
CA VAL A 464 11.83 -3.31 12.81
C VAL A 464 12.92 -3.66 13.81
N SER A 465 13.96 -2.82 13.97
CA SER A 465 15.08 -3.04 14.86
C SER A 465 14.76 -2.95 16.36
N VAL A 466 13.65 -2.28 16.73
CA VAL A 466 13.21 -2.13 18.12
C VAL A 466 12.75 -3.48 18.70
N PRO A 467 13.11 -3.83 19.96
CA PRO A 467 12.67 -5.06 20.61
C PRO A 467 11.13 -5.18 20.72
N TRP A 468 10.63 -6.41 20.68
CA TRP A 468 9.19 -6.68 20.77
C TRP A 468 8.56 -6.21 22.08
N SER A 469 9.32 -6.22 23.21
CA SER A 469 8.86 -5.70 24.50
C SER A 469 8.46 -4.23 24.47
N GLU A 470 9.04 -3.45 23.55
CA GLU A 470 8.77 -2.03 23.40
C GLU A 470 7.63 -1.74 22.42
N LYS A 471 7.31 -2.69 21.56
CA LYS A 471 6.28 -2.56 20.49
C LYS A 471 4.95 -3.19 20.84
N LEU A 472 4.95 -4.31 21.56
CA LEU A 472 3.79 -5.18 21.75
C LEU A 472 3.39 -5.29 23.22
N HIS A 473 2.13 -4.96 23.51
CA HIS A 473 1.54 -5.09 24.85
C HIS A 473 0.13 -5.67 24.76
N PRO A 474 -0.31 -6.55 25.70
CA PRO A 474 -1.63 -7.15 25.67
C PRO A 474 -2.79 -6.15 25.75
N GLU A 475 -2.60 -5.04 26.45
CA GLU A 475 -3.63 -4.03 26.72
C GLU A 475 -3.48 -2.75 25.89
N CYS A 476 -2.40 -2.64 25.11
CA CYS A 476 -2.06 -1.41 24.39
C CYS A 476 -1.59 -1.71 22.98
N ASP A 477 -2.38 -1.31 21.99
CA ASP A 477 -1.94 -1.24 20.60
C ASP A 477 -1.00 -0.04 20.39
N ARG A 478 -0.12 -0.10 19.40
CA ARG A 478 0.82 0.99 19.06
C ARG A 478 1.62 1.50 20.26
N LEU A 479 2.06 0.61 21.17
CA LEU A 479 2.69 0.97 22.43
C LEU A 479 3.79 2.03 22.28
N LEU A 480 4.77 1.77 21.41
CA LEU A 480 5.91 2.66 21.20
C LEU A 480 5.46 4.04 20.66
N GLN A 481 4.54 4.06 19.69
CA GLN A 481 4.03 5.30 19.12
C GLN A 481 3.28 6.15 20.17
N ARG A 482 2.41 5.53 20.98
CA ARG A 482 1.67 6.24 22.03
C ARG A 482 2.61 6.86 23.06
N ARG A 483 3.62 6.14 23.51
CA ARG A 483 4.64 6.65 24.43
C ARG A 483 5.46 7.78 23.80
N ALA A 484 5.91 7.59 22.57
CA ALA A 484 6.69 8.61 21.85
C ALA A 484 5.95 9.92 21.63
N TYR A 485 4.62 9.88 21.48
CA TYR A 485 3.79 11.05 21.17
C TYR A 485 2.88 11.51 22.31
N GLU A 486 3.06 10.98 23.53
CA GLU A 486 2.23 11.29 24.70
C GLU A 486 2.19 12.79 25.01
N THR A 487 3.31 13.49 24.89
CA THR A 487 3.40 14.95 25.16
C THR A 487 3.22 15.81 23.91
N ILE A 488 3.26 15.21 22.72
CA ILE A 488 3.18 15.92 21.45
C ILE A 488 1.73 16.04 20.97
N LEU A 489 0.96 14.96 21.03
CA LEU A 489 -0.43 14.96 20.61
C LEU A 489 -1.40 15.26 21.76
N PRO A 490 -2.62 15.73 21.45
CA PRO A 490 -3.67 15.84 22.46
C PRO A 490 -3.91 14.48 23.14
N ARG A 491 -4.15 14.53 24.47
CA ARG A 491 -4.32 13.31 25.29
C ARG A 491 -5.40 12.37 24.73
N ASP A 492 -6.51 12.93 24.29
CA ASP A 492 -7.62 12.14 23.75
C ASP A 492 -7.23 11.42 22.46
N THR A 493 -6.45 12.05 21.59
CA THR A 493 -5.87 11.41 20.39
C THR A 493 -4.94 10.27 20.76
N VAL A 494 -4.05 10.47 21.74
CA VAL A 494 -3.12 9.43 22.21
C VAL A 494 -3.86 8.25 22.82
N LEU A 495 -4.98 8.48 23.54
CA LEU A 495 -5.76 7.44 24.21
C LEU A 495 -6.84 6.83 23.31
N ARG A 496 -7.11 7.41 22.13
CA ARG A 496 -8.14 6.92 21.20
C ARG A 496 -7.87 5.49 20.78
N ARG A 497 -8.89 4.63 20.90
CA ARG A 497 -8.87 3.21 20.47
C ARG A 497 -9.98 2.87 19.47
N SER A 498 -10.85 3.84 19.17
CA SER A 498 -11.94 3.67 18.19
C SER A 498 -11.52 4.19 16.83
N LYS A 499 -12.04 3.55 15.77
CA LYS A 499 -11.98 4.07 14.40
C LYS A 499 -13.38 4.33 13.88
N ALA A 500 -13.51 5.27 12.95
CA ALA A 500 -14.75 5.49 12.22
C ALA A 500 -15.22 4.20 11.53
N ARG A 501 -16.53 3.98 11.50
CA ARG A 501 -17.17 2.84 10.83
C ARG A 501 -18.27 3.34 9.91
N PRO A 502 -17.95 3.62 8.64
CA PRO A 502 -18.94 4.12 7.68
C PRO A 502 -19.81 3.01 7.06
N ASP A 503 -19.86 1.80 7.66
CA ASP A 503 -20.53 0.62 7.10
C ASP A 503 -21.99 0.90 6.71
N GLY A 504 -22.72 1.68 7.50
CA GLY A 504 -24.10 2.08 7.22
C GLY A 504 -24.28 2.87 5.92
N MET A 505 -23.25 3.59 5.48
CA MET A 505 -23.31 4.37 4.24
C MET A 505 -23.27 3.46 3.00
N PHE A 506 -22.55 2.34 3.05
CA PHE A 506 -22.52 1.36 1.95
C PHE A 506 -23.91 0.76 1.72
N TYR A 507 -24.60 0.38 2.80
CA TYR A 507 -25.95 -0.17 2.70
C TYR A 507 -26.95 0.86 2.17
N SER A 508 -26.96 2.07 2.74
CA SER A 508 -27.84 3.13 2.31
C SER A 508 -27.57 3.57 0.86
N GLY A 509 -26.31 3.54 0.44
CA GLY A 509 -25.90 3.85 -0.91
C GLY A 509 -26.43 2.83 -1.93
N LEU A 510 -26.32 1.53 -1.64
CA LEU A 510 -26.85 0.47 -2.50
C LEU A 510 -28.38 0.56 -2.63
N LEU A 511 -29.08 0.78 -1.51
CA LEU A 511 -30.53 0.98 -1.50
C LEU A 511 -30.95 2.19 -2.34
N SER A 512 -30.15 3.26 -2.33
CA SER A 512 -30.41 4.49 -3.09
C SER A 512 -30.04 4.39 -4.58
N SER A 513 -29.46 3.28 -5.04
CA SER A 513 -28.99 3.11 -6.42
C SER A 513 -29.61 1.90 -7.13
N PRO A 514 -30.86 2.01 -7.64
CA PRO A 514 -31.52 0.91 -8.36
C PRO A 514 -30.74 0.42 -9.60
N LYS A 515 -29.98 1.31 -10.24
CA LYS A 515 -29.14 0.96 -11.41
C LYS A 515 -28.01 0.03 -11.00
N THR A 516 -27.29 0.35 -9.93
CA THR A 516 -26.20 -0.48 -9.43
C THR A 516 -26.73 -1.77 -8.81
N TYR A 517 -27.88 -1.72 -8.11
CA TYR A 517 -28.53 -2.93 -7.61
C TYR A 517 -28.82 -3.91 -8.76
N ARG A 518 -29.43 -3.46 -9.86
CA ARG A 518 -29.69 -4.29 -11.03
C ARG A 518 -28.40 -4.82 -11.67
N LEU A 519 -27.38 -3.99 -11.80
CA LEU A 519 -26.06 -4.42 -12.31
C LEU A 519 -25.50 -5.60 -11.50
N LEU A 520 -25.67 -5.58 -10.18
CA LEU A 520 -25.16 -6.63 -9.29
C LEU A 520 -26.07 -7.87 -9.23
N ALA A 521 -27.38 -7.72 -9.45
CA ALA A 521 -28.36 -8.78 -9.26
C ALA A 521 -28.83 -9.45 -10.55
N ASP A 522 -28.96 -8.68 -11.67
CA ASP A 522 -29.54 -9.14 -12.93
C ASP A 522 -28.40 -9.57 -13.89
N ASP A 523 -28.21 -10.85 -14.08
CA ASP A 523 -27.21 -11.47 -14.99
C ASP A 523 -25.76 -10.94 -14.85
N PRO A 524 -25.19 -10.92 -13.64
CA PRO A 524 -23.84 -10.38 -13.45
C PRO A 524 -22.76 -11.23 -14.12
N GLN A 525 -21.72 -10.58 -14.62
CA GLN A 525 -20.56 -11.18 -15.30
C GLN A 525 -19.83 -12.18 -14.40
N ILE A 526 -19.73 -11.91 -13.09
CA ILE A 526 -19.09 -12.80 -12.12
C ILE A 526 -19.81 -14.16 -12.02
N VAL A 527 -21.13 -14.20 -12.22
CA VAL A 527 -21.93 -15.44 -12.28
C VAL A 527 -21.74 -16.12 -13.64
N ALA A 528 -21.85 -15.38 -14.74
CA ALA A 528 -21.67 -15.93 -16.09
C ALA A 528 -20.29 -16.56 -16.28
N ARG A 529 -19.26 -16.05 -15.61
CA ARG A 529 -17.88 -16.59 -15.63
C ARG A 529 -17.64 -17.70 -14.60
N GLY A 530 -18.63 -18.02 -13.77
CA GLY A 530 -18.50 -19.08 -12.75
C GLY A 530 -17.64 -18.71 -11.53
N TYR A 531 -17.35 -17.44 -11.29
CA TYR A 531 -16.56 -16.99 -10.14
C TYR A 531 -17.35 -17.04 -8.84
N VAL A 532 -18.68 -16.87 -8.92
CA VAL A 532 -19.60 -16.89 -7.79
C VAL A 532 -20.83 -17.77 -8.08
N ASP A 533 -21.46 -18.25 -7.03
CA ASP A 533 -22.77 -18.91 -7.09
C ASP A 533 -23.88 -17.85 -7.26
N GLY A 534 -24.71 -17.98 -8.28
CA GLY A 534 -25.69 -16.95 -8.65
C GLY A 534 -26.80 -16.76 -7.62
N ASP A 535 -27.28 -17.83 -7.00
CA ASP A 535 -28.37 -17.73 -6.02
C ASP A 535 -27.88 -17.16 -4.70
N ALA A 536 -26.71 -17.63 -4.24
CA ALA A 536 -26.07 -17.11 -3.03
C ALA A 536 -25.68 -15.64 -3.21
N TRP A 537 -25.19 -15.25 -4.40
CA TRP A 537 -24.86 -13.84 -4.68
C TRP A 537 -26.09 -12.93 -4.70
N ARG A 538 -27.16 -13.30 -5.42
CA ARG A 538 -28.42 -12.53 -5.40
C ARG A 538 -28.96 -12.34 -3.98
N LYS A 539 -28.90 -13.39 -3.17
CA LYS A 539 -29.27 -13.30 -1.75
C LYS A 539 -28.38 -12.31 -1.00
N ALA A 540 -27.06 -12.34 -1.21
CA ALA A 540 -26.12 -11.41 -0.57
C ALA A 540 -26.41 -9.95 -0.97
N VAL A 541 -26.66 -9.67 -2.25
CA VAL A 541 -27.04 -8.33 -2.76
C VAL A 541 -28.36 -7.85 -2.11
N HIS A 542 -29.35 -8.73 -2.03
CA HIS A 542 -30.61 -8.41 -1.37
C HIS A 542 -30.44 -8.11 0.12
N LEU A 543 -29.71 -8.92 0.85
CA LEU A 543 -29.43 -8.69 2.27
C LEU A 543 -28.66 -7.39 2.50
N ALA A 544 -27.66 -7.09 1.66
CA ALA A 544 -26.90 -5.85 1.73
C ALA A 544 -27.80 -4.63 1.50
N SER A 545 -28.77 -4.69 0.56
CA SER A 545 -29.75 -3.61 0.36
C SER A 545 -30.68 -3.39 1.56
N LEU A 546 -30.82 -4.40 2.44
CA LEU A 546 -31.57 -4.31 3.70
C LEU A 546 -30.68 -3.96 4.92
N GLY A 547 -29.42 -3.59 4.71
CA GLY A 547 -28.49 -3.22 5.77
C GLY A 547 -27.86 -4.40 6.49
N LYS A 548 -27.84 -5.60 5.88
CA LYS A 548 -27.30 -6.83 6.47
C LYS A 548 -26.23 -7.43 5.57
N SER A 549 -25.07 -7.74 6.14
CA SER A 549 -24.02 -8.51 5.45
C SER A 549 -23.17 -9.25 6.46
N ASP A 550 -22.92 -10.53 6.23
CA ASP A 550 -22.04 -11.36 7.05
C ASP A 550 -20.57 -11.19 6.68
N GLY A 551 -20.24 -10.25 5.80
CA GLY A 551 -18.88 -10.01 5.34
C GLY A 551 -18.83 -8.80 4.41
N ILE A 552 -19.07 -7.58 4.96
CA ILE A 552 -19.17 -6.35 4.15
C ILE A 552 -17.95 -6.17 3.22
N ARG A 553 -16.75 -6.43 3.68
CA ARG A 553 -15.53 -6.24 2.87
C ARG A 553 -15.51 -7.13 1.63
N TRP A 554 -15.88 -8.40 1.77
CA TRP A 554 -15.94 -9.37 0.66
C TRP A 554 -17.09 -9.06 -0.28
N PHE A 555 -18.22 -8.62 0.29
CA PHE A 555 -19.32 -8.11 -0.53
C PHE A 555 -18.88 -6.94 -1.39
N LEU A 556 -18.19 -5.95 -0.81
CA LEU A 556 -17.67 -4.80 -1.54
C LEU A 556 -16.63 -5.19 -2.60
N ALA A 557 -15.75 -6.15 -2.31
CA ALA A 557 -14.78 -6.66 -3.29
C ALA A 557 -15.46 -7.38 -4.45
N THR A 558 -16.45 -8.25 -4.16
CA THR A 558 -17.21 -8.96 -5.19
C THR A 558 -18.03 -8.00 -6.06
N ALA A 559 -18.68 -7.01 -5.44
CA ALA A 559 -19.41 -5.95 -6.15
C ALA A 559 -18.48 -5.09 -7.03
N ALA A 560 -17.30 -4.76 -6.51
CA ALA A 560 -16.29 -4.02 -7.25
C ALA A 560 -15.76 -4.81 -8.47
N LEU A 561 -15.60 -6.12 -8.33
CA LEU A 561 -15.24 -6.99 -9.45
C LEU A 561 -16.32 -6.99 -10.54
N GLU A 562 -17.59 -7.09 -10.17
CA GLU A 562 -18.69 -6.98 -11.14
C GLU A 562 -18.71 -5.64 -11.85
N ILE A 563 -18.61 -4.54 -11.11
CA ILE A 563 -18.55 -3.19 -11.68
C ILE A 563 -17.38 -3.09 -12.68
N TRP A 564 -16.21 -3.62 -12.33
CA TRP A 564 -15.06 -3.63 -13.22
C TRP A 564 -15.29 -4.45 -14.48
N LEU A 565 -15.75 -5.69 -14.36
CA LEU A 565 -16.00 -6.58 -15.50
C LEU A 565 -17.04 -6.00 -16.46
N SER A 566 -18.12 -5.39 -15.92
CA SER A 566 -19.16 -4.77 -16.73
C SER A 566 -18.65 -3.58 -17.55
N ARG A 567 -17.59 -2.91 -17.10
CA ARG A 567 -16.96 -1.79 -17.82
C ARG A 567 -15.88 -2.25 -18.77
N LEU A 568 -15.21 -3.35 -18.47
CA LEU A 568 -14.15 -3.90 -19.30
C LEU A 568 -14.62 -4.23 -20.72
N ALA A 569 -15.83 -4.76 -20.87
CA ALA A 569 -16.42 -5.09 -22.17
C ALA A 569 -16.72 -3.87 -23.06
N ALA A 570 -16.89 -2.69 -22.46
CA ALA A 570 -17.15 -1.44 -23.17
C ALA A 570 -15.88 -0.64 -23.49
N TYR A 571 -14.72 -1.10 -23.02
CA TYR A 571 -13.46 -0.39 -23.19
C TYR A 571 -12.73 -0.84 -24.44
N ALA A 572 -12.44 0.09 -25.33
CA ALA A 572 -11.52 -0.09 -26.45
C ALA A 572 -10.33 0.88 -26.24
N PRO A 573 -9.16 0.37 -25.83
CA PRO A 573 -8.01 1.25 -25.59
C PRO A 573 -7.49 1.83 -26.89
N SER A 574 -7.18 3.14 -26.87
CA SER A 574 -6.39 3.75 -27.95
C SER A 574 -4.92 3.72 -27.57
N PRO A 575 -4.01 3.32 -28.48
CA PRO A 575 -2.57 3.40 -28.25
C PRO A 575 -2.12 4.80 -27.84
N ILE A 576 -1.16 4.89 -26.95
CA ILE A 576 -0.55 6.15 -26.53
C ILE A 576 0.51 6.54 -27.56
N ALA A 577 0.54 7.83 -27.95
CA ALA A 577 1.61 8.33 -28.79
C ALA A 577 2.91 8.36 -27.97
N LEU A 578 3.89 7.52 -28.35
CA LEU A 578 5.23 7.51 -27.77
C LEU A 578 6.14 8.43 -28.60
N GLU A 579 7.01 9.16 -27.94
CA GLU A 579 7.99 10.03 -28.55
C GLU A 579 9.38 9.36 -28.50
N PRO A 580 10.21 9.50 -29.57
CA PRO A 580 11.59 9.05 -29.52
C PRO A 580 12.36 9.79 -28.43
N ALA A 581 13.17 9.07 -27.66
CA ALA A 581 13.93 9.58 -26.52
C ALA A 581 15.11 10.45 -26.90
#